data_e06b065ca171c22019dd6a2530edec0b
#
_entry.id   e06b065ca171c22019dd6a2530edec0b
#
_cell.length_a   1.000
_cell.length_b   1.000
_cell.length_c   1.000
_cell.angle_alpha   90.00
_cell.angle_beta   90.00
_cell.angle_gamma   90.00
#
_symmetry.space_group_name_H-M   'P 1'
#
loop_
_entity.id
_entity.type
_entity.pdbx_description
1 polymer ?
#
loop_
_entity_poly.entity_id
_entity_poly.type
_entity_poly.pdbx_seq_one_letter_code
_entity_poly.pdbx_strand_id
1 'polypeptide(L)'
;MNFVDNDGSIIVPKSVRPIIDYPETILGTRSGALKQFRAGKLHIRDYGSYYSVHSDKINPSDDPLGHLIVDAPEYLVGIFSGIFTYSMVKRKIKMNSKMSNSHLDSLIEPNNRNQLSPYIAGIIASYSSYTFVNLLKDWFKGESKLWKT
;
A
#
# COMPACT_ATOMS: atom_id res chain seq x y z
N MET A 1 -18.80 -10.58 -25.36
CA MET A 1 -17.55 -10.16 -24.71
C MET A 1 -17.93 -9.16 -23.64
N ASN A 2 -17.69 -9.45 -22.35
CA ASN A 2 -17.89 -8.47 -21.30
C ASN A 2 -16.70 -7.50 -21.32
N PHE A 3 -16.96 -6.24 -21.66
CA PHE A 3 -15.96 -5.17 -21.68
C PHE A 3 -15.70 -4.57 -20.28
N VAL A 4 -16.36 -5.08 -19.26
CA VAL A 4 -16.21 -4.63 -17.86
C VAL A 4 -15.70 -5.79 -17.03
N ASP A 5 -14.59 -5.60 -16.32
CA ASP A 5 -14.01 -6.57 -15.39
C ASP A 5 -14.79 -6.56 -14.05
N ASN A 6 -14.51 -7.55 -13.21
CA ASN A 6 -15.17 -7.73 -11.90
C ASN A 6 -14.90 -6.59 -10.91
N ASP A 7 -13.84 -5.81 -11.10
CA ASP A 7 -13.48 -4.64 -10.31
C ASP A 7 -14.07 -3.32 -10.85
N GLY A 8 -14.89 -3.39 -11.91
CA GLY A 8 -15.47 -2.23 -12.59
C GLY A 8 -14.54 -1.57 -13.61
N SER A 9 -13.37 -2.14 -13.88
CA SER A 9 -12.46 -1.66 -14.92
C SER A 9 -13.02 -1.95 -16.32
N ILE A 10 -12.82 -1.04 -17.24
CA ILE A 10 -13.21 -1.20 -18.65
C ILE A 10 -12.05 -1.85 -19.41
N ILE A 11 -12.31 -2.93 -20.12
CA ILE A 11 -11.33 -3.62 -20.97
C ILE A 11 -11.40 -3.05 -22.39
N VAL A 12 -10.30 -2.48 -22.85
CA VAL A 12 -10.17 -1.90 -24.19
C VAL A 12 -9.15 -2.71 -24.99
N PRO A 13 -9.56 -3.48 -26.01
CA PRO A 13 -8.64 -4.20 -26.88
C PRO A 13 -7.71 -3.24 -27.64
N LYS A 14 -6.44 -3.61 -27.82
CA LYS A 14 -5.49 -2.81 -28.61
C LYS A 14 -5.85 -2.70 -30.08
N SER A 15 -6.65 -3.62 -30.61
CA SER A 15 -7.23 -3.50 -31.96
C SER A 15 -8.13 -2.26 -32.13
N VAL A 16 -8.74 -1.80 -31.03
CA VAL A 16 -9.59 -0.59 -31.02
C VAL A 16 -8.76 0.67 -30.73
N ARG A 17 -7.79 0.57 -29.82
CA ARG A 17 -6.88 1.67 -29.48
C ARG A 17 -5.45 1.16 -29.32
N PRO A 18 -4.63 1.18 -30.35
CA PRO A 18 -3.31 0.56 -30.36
C PRO A 18 -2.28 1.32 -29.49
N ILE A 19 -2.44 2.62 -29.30
CA ILE A 19 -1.49 3.49 -28.61
C ILE A 19 -2.19 4.31 -27.54
N ILE A 20 -1.54 4.42 -26.37
CA ILE A 20 -1.91 5.32 -25.28
C ILE A 20 -0.88 6.45 -25.23
N ASP A 21 -1.34 7.67 -25.41
CA ASP A 21 -0.51 8.89 -25.36
C ASP A 21 -0.68 9.59 -23.99
N TYR A 22 -0.33 8.86 -22.94
CA TYR A 22 -0.27 9.39 -21.58
C TYR A 22 1.07 9.03 -20.94
N PRO A 23 1.55 9.81 -19.96
CA PRO A 23 2.80 9.52 -19.28
C PRO A 23 2.74 8.18 -18.55
N GLU A 24 3.79 7.38 -18.71
CA GLU A 24 3.96 6.13 -17.94
C GLU A 24 4.19 6.46 -16.47
N THR A 25 3.56 5.71 -15.57
CA THR A 25 3.71 5.86 -14.12
C THR A 25 4.17 4.56 -13.48
N ILE A 26 5.00 4.69 -12.45
CA ILE A 26 5.39 3.59 -11.57
C ILE A 26 4.51 3.51 -10.32
N LEU A 27 3.64 4.50 -10.11
CA LEU A 27 2.78 4.60 -8.93
C LEU A 27 1.58 3.66 -9.05
N GLY A 28 1.29 2.95 -7.97
CA GLY A 28 0.21 1.99 -7.88
C GLY A 28 0.63 0.54 -8.16
N THR A 29 -0.29 -0.38 -7.91
CA THR A 29 -0.05 -1.82 -8.09
C THR A 29 -0.17 -2.19 -9.56
N ARG A 30 0.87 -2.79 -10.13
CA ARG A 30 0.88 -3.23 -11.54
C ARG A 30 -0.09 -4.38 -11.82
N SER A 31 -0.37 -5.24 -10.86
CA SER A 31 -1.28 -6.40 -11.00
C SER A 31 -0.98 -7.24 -12.25
N GLY A 32 0.30 -7.44 -12.58
CA GLY A 32 0.73 -8.18 -13.77
C GLY A 32 0.76 -7.37 -15.08
N ALA A 33 0.44 -6.09 -15.07
CA ALA A 33 0.53 -5.23 -16.26
C ALA A 33 1.98 -4.98 -16.69
N LEU A 34 2.22 -4.89 -17.99
CA LEU A 34 3.51 -4.56 -18.57
C LEU A 34 3.87 -3.09 -18.32
N LYS A 35 2.89 -2.20 -18.51
CA LYS A 35 3.01 -0.76 -18.31
C LYS A 35 1.76 -0.20 -17.64
N GLN A 36 1.92 0.97 -17.03
CA GLN A 36 0.82 1.73 -16.45
C GLN A 36 0.90 3.18 -16.91
N PHE A 37 -0.25 3.77 -17.14
CA PHE A 37 -0.40 5.17 -17.53
C PHE A 37 -1.42 5.83 -16.63
N ARG A 38 -1.26 7.13 -16.40
CA ARG A 38 -2.20 7.91 -15.60
C ARG A 38 -2.56 9.21 -16.31
N ALA A 39 -3.88 9.48 -16.32
CA ALA A 39 -4.43 10.72 -16.84
C ALA A 39 -5.49 11.25 -15.85
N GLY A 40 -5.05 12.09 -14.92
CA GLY A 40 -5.90 12.56 -13.81
C GLY A 40 -6.43 11.39 -12.98
N LYS A 41 -7.74 11.20 -12.98
CA LYS A 41 -8.42 10.08 -12.29
C LYS A 41 -8.32 8.75 -13.03
N LEU A 42 -7.98 8.75 -14.32
CA LEU A 42 -7.90 7.51 -15.09
C LEU A 42 -6.58 6.81 -14.84
N HIS A 43 -6.66 5.55 -14.43
CA HIS A 43 -5.55 4.63 -14.31
C HIS A 43 -5.68 3.54 -15.37
N ILE A 44 -4.68 3.45 -16.25
CA ILE A 44 -4.68 2.57 -17.41
C ILE A 44 -3.54 1.57 -17.23
N ARG A 45 -3.84 0.28 -17.33
CA ARG A 45 -2.86 -0.81 -17.26
C ARG A 45 -2.80 -1.53 -18.60
N ASP A 46 -1.59 -1.72 -19.12
CA ASP A 46 -1.31 -2.41 -20.38
C ASP A 46 -0.96 -3.88 -20.11
N TYR A 47 -1.74 -4.80 -20.65
CA TYR A 47 -1.54 -6.25 -20.57
C TYR A 47 -1.06 -6.87 -21.89
N GLY A 48 -0.54 -6.07 -22.81
CA GLY A 48 -0.03 -6.53 -24.11
C GLY A 48 -1.10 -6.58 -25.19
N SER A 49 -2.18 -7.32 -25.01
CA SER A 49 -3.28 -7.43 -25.98
C SER A 49 -4.45 -6.47 -25.74
N TYR A 50 -4.57 -5.96 -24.52
CA TYR A 50 -5.63 -5.05 -24.11
C TYR A 50 -5.15 -4.08 -23.02
N TYR A 51 -5.92 -3.04 -22.82
CA TYR A 51 -5.81 -2.12 -21.68
C TYR A 51 -6.95 -2.37 -20.70
N SER A 52 -6.65 -2.33 -19.40
CA SER A 52 -7.65 -2.22 -18.34
C SER A 52 -7.66 -0.77 -17.87
N VAL A 53 -8.83 -0.14 -17.90
CA VAL A 53 -9.02 1.28 -17.55
C VAL A 53 -9.99 1.37 -16.40
N HIS A 54 -9.55 1.96 -15.29
CA HIS A 54 -10.44 2.31 -14.19
C HIS A 54 -10.29 3.77 -13.78
N SER A 55 -11.33 4.30 -13.18
CA SER A 55 -11.34 5.66 -12.65
C SER A 55 -11.25 5.63 -11.14
N ASP A 56 -10.23 6.29 -10.60
CA ASP A 56 -10.15 6.56 -9.17
C ASP A 56 -11.28 7.52 -8.76
N LYS A 57 -11.80 7.39 -7.54
CA LYS A 57 -12.84 8.29 -7.03
C LYS A 57 -12.28 9.69 -6.81
N ILE A 58 -11.05 9.77 -6.33
CA ILE A 58 -10.35 11.02 -6.05
C ILE A 58 -9.08 11.09 -6.89
N ASN A 59 -8.88 12.24 -7.56
CA ASN A 59 -7.65 12.47 -8.33
C ASN A 59 -6.45 12.63 -7.36
N PRO A 60 -5.44 11.77 -7.42
CA PRO A 60 -4.29 11.85 -6.52
C PRO A 60 -3.42 13.11 -6.73
N SER A 61 -3.53 13.78 -7.89
CA SER A 61 -2.80 15.03 -8.14
C SER A 61 -3.45 16.23 -7.45
N ASP A 62 -4.77 16.19 -7.25
CA ASP A 62 -5.52 17.29 -6.66
C ASP A 62 -5.64 17.12 -5.13
N ASP A 63 -5.92 15.89 -4.69
CA ASP A 63 -6.05 15.54 -3.29
C ASP A 63 -5.41 14.16 -3.02
N PRO A 64 -4.09 14.13 -2.78
CA PRO A 64 -3.36 12.89 -2.53
C PRO A 64 -3.80 12.18 -1.24
N LEU A 65 -4.18 12.94 -0.21
CA LEU A 65 -4.62 12.36 1.06
C LEU A 65 -6.01 11.74 0.95
N GLY A 66 -6.95 12.45 0.33
CA GLY A 66 -8.29 11.92 0.05
C GLY A 66 -8.23 10.68 -0.82
N HIS A 67 -7.36 10.65 -1.84
CA HIS A 67 -7.12 9.46 -2.66
C HIS A 67 -6.65 8.27 -1.82
N LEU A 68 -5.67 8.47 -0.91
CA LEU A 68 -5.20 7.40 -0.01
C LEU A 68 -6.30 6.89 0.93
N ILE A 69 -7.17 7.79 1.42
CA ILE A 69 -8.27 7.40 2.33
C ILE A 69 -9.33 6.56 1.59
N VAL A 70 -9.70 6.96 0.38
CA VAL A 70 -10.85 6.41 -0.34
C VAL A 70 -10.47 5.27 -1.28
N ASP A 71 -9.39 5.43 -2.03
CA ASP A 71 -9.01 4.51 -3.11
C ASP A 71 -7.91 3.51 -2.68
N ALA A 72 -7.10 3.87 -1.67
CA ALA A 72 -5.97 3.05 -1.23
C ALA A 72 -5.76 3.06 0.31
N PRO A 73 -6.80 2.75 1.13
CA PRO A 73 -6.72 2.84 2.59
C PRO A 73 -5.68 1.90 3.21
N GLU A 74 -5.28 0.82 2.53
CA GLU A 74 -4.25 -0.11 2.98
C GLU A 74 -2.90 0.56 3.23
N TYR A 75 -2.54 1.57 2.44
CA TYR A 75 -1.30 2.33 2.66
C TYR A 75 -1.36 3.13 3.95
N LEU A 76 -2.51 3.74 4.26
CA LEU A 76 -2.69 4.47 5.52
C LEU A 76 -2.60 3.55 6.73
N VAL A 77 -3.27 2.39 6.68
CA VAL A 77 -3.20 1.39 7.76
C VAL A 77 -1.76 0.95 7.96
N GLY A 78 -1.00 0.68 6.89
CA GLY A 78 0.42 0.36 6.96
C GLY A 78 1.24 1.46 7.63
N ILE A 79 1.09 2.71 7.21
CA ILE A 79 1.83 3.86 7.75
C ILE A 79 1.53 4.07 9.24
N PHE A 80 0.24 4.11 9.61
CA PHE A 80 -0.17 4.34 11.00
C PHE A 80 0.29 3.22 11.94
N SER A 81 0.17 1.96 11.53
CA SER A 81 0.64 0.83 12.34
C SER A 81 2.15 0.86 12.53
N GLY A 82 2.90 1.25 11.51
CA GLY A 82 4.35 1.41 11.59
C GLY A 82 4.77 2.50 12.57
N ILE A 83 4.16 3.70 12.48
CA ILE A 83 4.42 4.83 13.39
C ILE A 83 4.05 4.46 14.83
N PHE A 84 2.89 3.83 15.03
CA PHE A 84 2.42 3.42 16.35
C PHE A 84 3.38 2.42 17.00
N THR A 85 3.76 1.37 16.28
CA THR A 85 4.68 0.33 16.76
C THR A 85 6.05 0.91 17.06
N TYR A 86 6.61 1.75 16.18
CA TYR A 86 7.84 2.47 16.42
C TYR A 86 7.78 3.24 17.74
N SER A 87 6.72 4.01 17.95
CA SER A 87 6.54 4.83 19.15
C SER A 87 6.45 4.00 20.43
N MET A 88 5.73 2.87 20.39
CA MET A 88 5.60 1.97 21.53
C MET A 88 6.95 1.32 21.90
N VAL A 89 7.67 0.78 20.91
CA VAL A 89 8.97 0.14 21.14
C VAL A 89 9.98 1.15 21.67
N LYS A 90 10.01 2.36 21.09
CA LYS A 90 10.89 3.44 21.57
C LYS A 90 10.60 3.85 23.02
N ARG A 91 9.31 3.95 23.40
CA ARG A 91 8.91 4.23 24.79
C ARG A 91 9.37 3.11 25.74
N LYS A 92 9.17 1.85 25.36
CA LYS A 92 9.58 0.69 26.18
C LYS A 92 11.08 0.68 26.42
N ILE A 93 11.89 0.93 25.40
CA ILE A 93 13.35 1.02 25.52
C ILE A 93 13.73 2.15 26.48
N LYS A 94 13.13 3.35 26.34
CA LYS A 94 13.39 4.49 27.21
C LYS A 94 12.99 4.23 28.67
N MET A 95 11.89 3.50 28.90
CA MET A 95 11.49 3.13 30.26
C MET A 95 12.49 2.14 30.88
N ASN A 96 12.87 1.11 30.15
CA ASN A 96 13.84 0.11 30.62
C ASN A 96 15.19 0.75 30.95
N SER A 97 15.69 1.69 30.12
CA SER A 97 16.93 2.39 30.38
C SER A 97 16.88 3.27 31.62
N LYS A 98 15.72 3.82 31.99
CA LYS A 98 15.53 4.57 33.25
C LYS A 98 15.52 3.67 34.49
N MET A 99 15.02 2.44 34.35
CA MET A 99 15.02 1.48 35.48
C MET A 99 16.38 0.79 35.69
N SER A 100 17.22 0.74 34.64
CA SER A 100 18.56 0.13 34.68
C SER A 100 19.69 1.06 35.19
N ASN A 101 19.36 2.28 35.62
CA ASN A 101 20.35 3.22 36.19
C ASN A 101 20.83 2.82 37.62
N SER A 102 21.10 1.56 37.87
CA SER A 102 21.99 1.13 38.95
C SER A 102 23.42 1.25 38.44
N HIS A 103 24.30 1.69 39.34
CA HIS A 103 25.65 2.19 39.17
C HIS A 103 26.68 1.31 38.40
N LEU A 104 26.24 0.15 37.83
CA LEU A 104 27.12 -0.79 37.10
C LEU A 104 27.05 -0.65 35.58
N ASP A 105 26.01 -0.05 35.02
CA ASP A 105 25.77 -0.02 33.58
C ASP A 105 26.45 1.14 32.83
N SER A 106 27.13 2.03 33.53
CA SER A 106 27.86 3.16 32.94
C SER A 106 29.16 2.74 32.22
N LEU A 107 29.56 1.48 32.31
CA LEU A 107 30.77 0.93 31.66
C LEU A 107 30.47 0.10 30.41
N ILE A 108 29.20 -0.12 30.09
CA ILE A 108 28.80 -0.85 28.88
C ILE A 108 28.34 0.17 27.85
N GLU A 109 29.08 0.31 26.75
CA GLU A 109 28.68 1.13 25.60
C GLU A 109 27.26 0.77 25.20
N PRO A 110 26.39 1.79 24.90
CA PRO A 110 25.03 1.55 24.46
C PRO A 110 25.06 0.73 23.17
N ASN A 111 24.74 -0.56 23.27
CA ASN A 111 24.75 -1.49 22.18
C ASN A 111 23.86 -0.94 21.04
N ASN A 112 24.47 -0.62 19.92
CA ASN A 112 23.87 0.00 18.74
C ASN A 112 22.65 -0.80 18.20
N ARG A 113 22.52 -2.07 18.57
CA ARG A 113 21.38 -2.94 18.28
C ARG A 113 20.05 -2.44 18.85
N ASN A 114 20.07 -1.80 20.03
CA ASN A 114 18.83 -1.28 20.66
C ASN A 114 18.29 -0.04 19.97
N GLN A 115 19.11 0.71 19.25
CA GLN A 115 18.68 1.90 18.52
C GLN A 115 17.93 1.56 17.22
N LEU A 116 18.28 0.48 16.56
CA LEU A 116 17.65 0.03 15.31
C LEU A 116 16.33 -0.72 15.54
N SER A 117 16.15 -1.32 16.71
CA SER A 117 14.98 -2.15 17.04
C SER A 117 13.63 -1.46 16.81
N PRO A 118 13.39 -0.18 17.19
CA PRO A 118 12.11 0.49 16.93
C PRO A 118 11.84 0.69 15.45
N TYR A 119 12.84 0.97 14.63
CA TYR A 119 12.69 1.17 13.19
C TYR A 119 12.32 -0.14 12.50
N ILE A 120 13.03 -1.22 12.84
CA ILE A 120 12.74 -2.56 12.30
C ILE A 120 11.34 -3.00 12.68
N ALA A 121 10.95 -2.83 13.95
CA ALA A 121 9.60 -3.18 14.41
C ALA A 121 8.52 -2.35 13.68
N GLY A 122 8.75 -1.06 13.47
CA GLY A 122 7.85 -0.18 12.71
C GLY A 122 7.70 -0.63 11.25
N ILE A 123 8.79 -0.96 10.56
CA ILE A 123 8.77 -1.44 9.18
C ILE A 123 8.01 -2.77 9.06
N ILE A 124 8.29 -3.73 9.95
CA ILE A 124 7.60 -5.02 9.95
C ILE A 124 6.10 -4.83 10.19
N ALA A 125 5.71 -4.00 11.17
CA ALA A 125 4.30 -3.74 11.45
C ALA A 125 3.60 -3.06 10.27
N SER A 126 4.26 -2.10 9.63
CA SER A 126 3.74 -1.41 8.44
C SER A 126 3.46 -2.39 7.31
N TYR A 127 4.43 -3.22 6.96
CA TYR A 127 4.31 -4.21 5.89
C TYR A 127 3.26 -5.29 6.20
N SER A 128 3.25 -5.81 7.43
CA SER A 128 2.29 -6.84 7.86
C SER A 128 0.85 -6.32 7.83
N SER A 129 0.62 -5.09 8.28
CA SER A 129 -0.71 -4.47 8.25
C SER A 129 -1.17 -4.20 6.83
N TYR A 130 -0.29 -3.72 5.95
CA TYR A 130 -0.58 -3.53 4.53
C TYR A 130 -0.99 -4.85 3.87
N THR A 131 -0.20 -5.91 4.05
CA THR A 131 -0.48 -7.23 3.45
C THR A 131 -1.77 -7.83 4.00
N PHE A 132 -2.05 -7.68 5.30
CA PHE A 132 -3.27 -8.16 5.92
C PHE A 132 -4.52 -7.48 5.35
N VAL A 133 -4.51 -6.16 5.19
CA VAL A 133 -5.64 -5.42 4.59
C VAL A 133 -5.87 -5.85 3.14
N ASN A 134 -4.81 -6.07 2.36
CA ASN A 134 -4.95 -6.57 0.99
C ASN A 134 -5.56 -7.97 0.94
N LEU A 135 -5.11 -8.88 1.81
CA LEU A 135 -5.71 -10.22 1.92
C LEU A 135 -7.20 -10.17 2.28
N LEU A 136 -7.57 -9.29 3.22
CA LEU A 136 -8.99 -9.08 3.56
C LEU A 136 -9.80 -8.56 2.36
N LYS A 137 -9.25 -7.58 1.62
CA LYS A 137 -9.92 -7.07 0.41
C LYS A 137 -10.16 -8.18 -0.62
N ASP A 138 -9.17 -9.03 -0.85
CA ASP A 138 -9.27 -10.13 -1.80
C ASP A 138 -10.28 -11.20 -1.33
N TRP A 139 -10.29 -11.49 -0.02
CA TRP A 139 -11.25 -12.41 0.58
C TRP A 139 -12.69 -11.91 0.43
N PHE A 140 -12.97 -10.65 0.78
CA PHE A 140 -14.31 -10.05 0.61
C PHE A 140 -14.74 -9.96 -0.87
N LYS A 141 -13.81 -9.71 -1.80
CA LYS A 141 -14.12 -9.75 -3.24
C LYS A 141 -14.47 -11.17 -3.70
N GLY A 142 -13.83 -12.19 -3.15
CA GLY A 142 -14.13 -13.60 -3.42
C GLY A 142 -15.53 -13.99 -2.96
N GLU A 143 -15.92 -13.62 -1.73
CA GLU A 143 -17.27 -13.91 -1.21
C GLU A 143 -18.39 -13.22 -2.01
N SER A 144 -18.17 -11.99 -2.45
CA SER A 144 -19.18 -11.28 -3.24
C SER A 144 -19.54 -11.96 -4.57
N LYS A 145 -18.72 -12.90 -5.04
CA LYS A 145 -18.99 -13.71 -6.24
C LYS A 145 -19.92 -14.91 -5.95
N LEU A 146 -19.90 -15.43 -4.72
CA LEU A 146 -20.71 -16.60 -4.35
C LEU A 146 -22.21 -16.28 -4.17
N TRP A 147 -22.56 -15.01 -3.94
CA TRP A 147 -23.96 -14.56 -3.76
C TRP A 147 -24.63 -14.06 -5.05
N LYS A 148 -23.93 -14.12 -6.21
CA LYS A 148 -24.46 -13.66 -7.52
C LYS A 148 -24.79 -14.82 -8.48
N THR A 149 -24.73 -16.05 -8.01
CA THR A 149 -25.21 -17.26 -8.72
C THR A 149 -26.55 -17.68 -8.18
#